data_30f3ce5ef72fb4c863cb30574002f8d9
#
_entry.id   30f3ce5ef72fb4c863cb30574002f8d9
#
_cell.length_a   1.000
_cell.length_b   1.000
_cell.length_c   1.000
_cell.angle_alpha   90.00
_cell.angle_beta   90.00
_cell.angle_gamma   90.00
#
_symmetry.space_group_name_H-M   'P 1'
#
loop_
_entity.id
_entity.type
_entity.pdbx_description
1 polymer ?
#
loop_
_entity_poly.entity_id
_entity_poly.type
_entity_poly.pdbx_seq_one_letter_code
_entity_poly.pdbx_strand_id
1 'polypeptide(L)'
;MQISASISESAKEQTRSSEETIAIDTVSTETTKSSNEDETINIDSNTENNSIDNKNIDINSNVVNNSNIDDESTDEWKAHHITALFTCDGYGLLYTSLILMISISVACFAYRWFKQEQNHHGLFYLILLFMALGGVTLVYSSHLIAFFIGIELLSIPFVGLIGYQYTQTHSLEAAVKYMILSAIASVFLLMGIAFYYATTGELTFSGLSYQLSTISYPSLLLLIGVCLMLVGIGFKLSLVPFQLWLPDVYQGAPTIVALLLSTVGKVAIFCAIARLFLLAPIVNNETIRIILVIMAFCSILWGNLLALMQSSLKRLLAYSSIAHFGYLLTALIAVQYQVLALETIGVYLIGYILANICILGAISLDSHSDELQDHENEIDLSGLFWRRPILALAMGVGLLSLAGTPLTAGFVGRFLLVLLGVTAELWWLVAAVVIGSALGLYFYARLIINLYIRPVCRDDLISSKSSIKLKWTDIRISELIIVLCALLTMLCGIYPKWLFNLVSMAQYLTT
;
A
#
# COMPACT_ATOMS: atom_id res chain seq x y z
N MET A 1 -24.92 12.12 -13.65
CA MET A 1 -25.53 13.46 -13.53
C MET A 1 -26.09 13.75 -12.13
N GLN A 2 -26.69 12.79 -11.42
CA GLN A 2 -27.16 13.01 -10.03
C GLN A 2 -26.01 13.10 -8.98
N ILE A 3 -24.90 12.44 -9.20
CA ILE A 3 -23.74 12.46 -8.29
C ILE A 3 -22.98 13.81 -8.33
N SER A 4 -22.94 14.49 -9.48
CA SER A 4 -22.33 15.81 -9.58
C SER A 4 -23.16 16.93 -8.92
N ALA A 5 -24.46 16.73 -8.82
CA ALA A 5 -25.36 17.68 -8.15
C ALA A 5 -25.25 17.60 -6.62
N SER A 6 -25.14 16.39 -6.04
CA SER A 6 -24.98 16.22 -4.59
C SER A 6 -23.63 16.69 -4.06
N ILE A 7 -22.57 16.55 -4.86
CA ILE A 7 -21.23 17.07 -4.51
C ILE A 7 -21.18 18.61 -4.57
N SER A 8 -21.92 19.20 -5.52
CA SER A 8 -22.02 20.66 -5.64
C SER A 8 -22.87 21.28 -4.51
N GLU A 9 -23.87 20.58 -3.99
CA GLU A 9 -24.66 21.02 -2.84
C GLU A 9 -23.88 20.90 -1.53
N SER A 10 -23.17 19.81 -1.31
CA SER A 10 -22.32 19.63 -0.12
C SER A 10 -21.16 20.64 -0.05
N ALA A 11 -20.56 21.01 -1.19
CA ALA A 11 -19.54 22.05 -1.25
C ALA A 11 -20.07 23.46 -0.99
N LYS A 12 -21.35 23.74 -1.38
CA LYS A 12 -22.00 25.02 -1.08
C LYS A 12 -22.46 25.13 0.38
N GLU A 13 -22.78 24.04 1.03
CA GLU A 13 -23.10 24.02 2.46
C GLU A 13 -21.85 24.26 3.32
N GLN A 14 -20.71 23.67 2.96
CA GLN A 14 -19.43 23.90 3.66
C GLN A 14 -18.91 25.34 3.50
N THR A 15 -19.07 25.95 2.33
CA THR A 15 -18.70 27.38 2.15
C THR A 15 -19.63 28.32 2.92
N ARG A 16 -20.89 27.96 3.06
CA ARG A 16 -21.86 28.78 3.83
C ARG A 16 -21.61 28.70 5.34
N SER A 17 -21.21 27.54 5.87
CA SER A 17 -20.85 27.39 7.28
C SER A 17 -19.54 28.08 7.64
N SER A 18 -18.58 28.17 6.72
CA SER A 18 -17.34 28.91 6.93
C SER A 18 -17.53 30.42 6.82
N GLU A 19 -18.45 30.91 5.99
CA GLU A 19 -18.80 32.34 5.93
C GLU A 19 -19.58 32.79 7.17
N GLU A 20 -20.47 31.96 7.72
CA GLU A 20 -21.17 32.25 9.00
C GLU A 20 -20.20 32.25 10.20
N THR A 21 -19.18 31.40 10.22
CA THR A 21 -18.16 31.38 11.28
C THR A 21 -17.26 32.61 11.23
N ILE A 22 -16.91 33.07 10.04
CA ILE A 22 -16.11 34.30 9.85
C ILE A 22 -16.94 35.56 10.21
N ALA A 23 -18.25 35.55 9.97
CA ALA A 23 -19.14 36.66 10.33
C ALA A 23 -19.36 36.78 11.85
N ILE A 24 -19.32 35.67 12.60
CA ILE A 24 -19.46 35.69 14.07
C ILE A 24 -18.16 36.17 14.74
N ASP A 25 -16.98 35.85 14.18
CA ASP A 25 -15.70 36.32 14.73
C ASP A 25 -15.43 37.82 14.43
N THR A 26 -15.99 38.41 13.36
CA THR A 26 -15.87 39.82 13.09
C THR A 26 -16.80 40.71 13.93
N VAL A 27 -17.92 40.18 14.40
CA VAL A 27 -18.88 40.89 15.29
C VAL A 27 -18.38 40.91 16.74
N SER A 28 -17.61 39.89 17.17
CA SER A 28 -17.07 39.84 18.53
C SER A 28 -15.80 40.69 18.75
N THR A 29 -15.14 41.14 17.70
CA THR A 29 -13.92 42.02 17.77
C THR A 29 -14.23 43.51 17.70
N GLU A 30 -15.43 43.96 17.28
CA GLU A 30 -15.80 45.35 17.25
C GLU A 30 -16.48 45.89 18.54
N THR A 31 -16.91 45.01 19.44
CA THR A 31 -17.57 45.41 20.70
C THR A 31 -16.64 45.58 21.89
N THR A 32 -15.31 45.40 21.75
CA THR A 32 -14.33 45.55 22.83
C THR A 32 -13.38 46.74 22.68
N LYS A 33 -13.68 47.70 21.75
CA LYS A 33 -12.83 48.86 21.51
C LYS A 33 -13.44 50.23 21.83
N SER A 34 -14.49 50.27 22.65
CA SER A 34 -15.05 51.56 23.09
C SER A 34 -15.43 51.54 24.57
N SER A 35 -14.46 51.58 25.46
CA SER A 35 -14.54 52.15 26.81
C SER A 35 -13.25 51.88 27.55
N ASN A 36 -12.39 52.87 27.59
CA ASN A 36 -11.53 53.25 28.71
C ASN A 36 -10.51 54.30 28.25
N GLU A 37 -10.96 55.55 28.30
CA GLU A 37 -10.12 56.71 28.54
C GLU A 37 -10.55 57.24 29.91
N ASP A 38 -9.51 57.77 30.62
CA ASP A 38 -9.55 58.55 31.88
C ASP A 38 -9.69 57.77 33.21
N GLU A 39 -8.57 57.64 33.90
CA GLU A 39 -8.26 58.43 35.10
C GLU A 39 -6.89 58.02 35.69
N THR A 40 -6.01 59.04 35.66
CA THR A 40 -4.77 59.12 36.44
C THR A 40 -5.08 59.43 37.90
N ILE A 41 -4.48 58.72 38.85
CA ILE A 41 -4.06 59.22 40.17
C ILE A 41 -2.91 58.38 40.72
N ASN A 42 -1.85 59.08 41.11
CA ASN A 42 -0.70 58.66 41.89
C ASN A 42 -1.05 58.16 43.31
N ILE A 43 -0.17 57.37 43.92
CA ILE A 43 0.56 57.67 45.16
C ILE A 43 1.21 56.43 45.79
N ASP A 44 2.52 56.52 45.90
CA ASP A 44 3.49 56.11 46.94
C ASP A 44 3.41 54.78 47.72
N SER A 45 4.51 54.09 47.59
CA SER A 45 5.47 53.61 48.63
C SER A 45 4.91 53.14 50.00
N ASN A 46 5.23 51.92 50.41
CA ASN A 46 6.16 51.55 51.46
C ASN A 46 6.09 50.07 51.88
N THR A 47 7.24 49.48 51.91
CA THR A 47 7.84 48.58 52.95
C THR A 47 6.92 47.82 53.90
N GLU A 48 7.03 46.53 54.01
CA GLU A 48 7.78 45.84 55.07
C GLU A 48 7.59 44.32 55.08
N ASN A 49 8.64 43.67 55.48
CA ASN A 49 8.80 42.27 55.85
C ASN A 49 7.72 41.70 56.80
N ASN A 50 7.35 40.46 56.61
CA ASN A 50 7.54 39.49 57.71
C ASN A 50 7.33 38.02 57.24
N SER A 51 8.28 37.26 57.64
CA SER A 51 8.30 35.79 57.75
C SER A 51 7.20 35.25 58.66
N ILE A 52 6.84 34.00 58.51
CA ILE A 52 6.61 32.97 59.50
C ILE A 52 5.45 32.02 59.13
N ASP A 53 5.84 30.76 59.17
CA ASP A 53 5.18 29.53 59.57
C ASP A 53 4.27 28.69 58.68
N ASN A 54 4.78 27.50 58.59
CA ASN A 54 4.11 26.23 58.35
C ASN A 54 2.76 26.11 59.08
N LYS A 55 1.75 25.62 58.36
CA LYS A 55 0.84 24.63 58.92
C LYS A 55 0.19 23.79 57.79
N ASN A 56 0.44 22.48 57.88
CA ASN A 56 -0.36 21.42 57.32
C ASN A 56 -1.84 21.64 57.64
N ILE A 57 -2.68 21.58 56.62
CA ILE A 57 -4.08 21.22 56.80
C ILE A 57 -4.46 20.24 55.75
N ASP A 58 -4.57 18.98 56.17
CA ASP A 58 -5.37 17.95 55.51
C ASP A 58 -6.83 18.42 55.47
N ILE A 59 -7.39 18.49 54.32
CA ILE A 59 -8.84 18.49 54.14
C ILE A 59 -9.21 17.36 53.19
N ASN A 60 -9.53 16.28 53.91
CA ASN A 60 -10.38 15.21 53.41
C ASN A 60 -11.78 15.75 53.15
N SER A 61 -12.40 15.20 52.15
CA SER A 61 -13.80 14.83 52.17
C SER A 61 -14.68 15.34 51.05
N ASN A 62 -15.18 14.36 50.39
CA ASN A 62 -16.59 14.17 50.05
C ASN A 62 -17.33 15.33 49.39
N VAL A 63 -17.33 15.28 48.06
CA VAL A 63 -18.50 15.72 47.30
C VAL A 63 -19.06 14.50 46.58
N VAL A 64 -20.05 14.01 47.23
CA VAL A 64 -21.23 13.26 46.79
C VAL A 64 -21.37 13.04 45.29
N ASN A 65 -21.33 11.76 44.94
CA ASN A 65 -21.98 11.17 43.77
C ASN A 65 -23.44 11.63 43.66
N ASN A 66 -23.85 12.13 42.52
CA ASN A 66 -25.12 11.81 41.89
C ASN A 66 -25.18 12.44 40.48
N SER A 67 -24.95 11.64 39.49
CA SER A 67 -25.67 11.66 38.22
C SER A 67 -25.39 10.34 37.53
N ASN A 68 -26.22 9.34 37.85
CA ASN A 68 -26.46 8.24 36.93
C ASN A 68 -27.18 8.83 35.75
N ILE A 69 -26.43 9.05 34.68
CA ILE A 69 -26.94 9.12 33.33
C ILE A 69 -26.33 7.89 32.69
N ASP A 70 -27.21 6.95 32.34
CA ASP A 70 -26.92 5.80 31.54
C ASP A 70 -26.41 6.29 30.17
N ASP A 71 -25.12 6.54 30.04
CA ASP A 71 -24.45 6.59 28.76
C ASP A 71 -24.35 5.15 28.27
N GLU A 72 -25.28 4.80 27.37
CA GLU A 72 -25.07 3.71 26.44
C GLU A 72 -23.72 3.96 25.78
N SER A 73 -22.73 3.23 26.26
CA SER A 73 -21.38 3.21 25.73
C SER A 73 -21.42 2.73 24.29
N THR A 74 -21.47 3.66 23.36
CA THR A 74 -20.84 3.44 22.07
C THR A 74 -19.36 3.19 22.39
N ASP A 75 -18.96 1.93 22.39
CA ASP A 75 -17.56 1.53 22.46
C ASP A 75 -16.84 2.14 21.24
N GLU A 76 -16.41 3.38 21.38
CA GLU A 76 -15.48 4.01 20.44
C GLU A 76 -14.18 3.21 20.54
N TRP A 77 -13.91 2.43 19.51
CA TRP A 77 -12.65 1.71 19.32
C TRP A 77 -11.51 2.71 19.13
N LYS A 78 -11.01 3.24 20.25
CA LYS A 78 -9.81 4.07 20.26
C LYS A 78 -8.60 3.23 19.91
N ALA A 79 -7.67 3.79 19.12
CA ALA A 79 -6.41 3.15 18.80
C ALA A 79 -5.69 2.73 20.10
N HIS A 80 -5.55 1.43 20.32
CA HIS A 80 -4.89 0.90 21.50
C HIS A 80 -3.38 0.78 21.25
N HIS A 81 -2.59 1.58 21.96
CA HIS A 81 -1.16 1.35 22.05
C HIS A 81 -0.88 0.07 22.85
N ILE A 82 -0.59 -1.03 22.18
CA ILE A 82 -0.23 -2.29 22.83
C ILE A 82 1.15 -2.16 23.49
N THR A 83 2.08 -1.51 22.79
CA THR A 83 3.43 -1.17 23.26
C THR A 83 3.88 0.12 22.58
N ALA A 84 4.99 0.70 23.01
CA ALA A 84 5.60 1.86 22.34
C ALA A 84 5.99 1.56 20.88
N LEU A 85 6.07 0.28 20.48
CA LEU A 85 6.50 -0.17 19.15
C LEU A 85 5.35 -0.41 18.18
N PHE A 86 4.14 -0.77 18.68
CA PHE A 86 3.02 -1.23 17.85
C PHE A 86 1.70 -0.58 18.30
N THR A 87 0.95 -0.11 17.30
CA THR A 87 -0.41 0.41 17.47
C THR A 87 -1.41 -0.48 16.77
N CYS A 88 -2.48 -0.87 17.48
CA CYS A 88 -3.58 -1.64 16.89
C CYS A 88 -4.74 -0.69 16.59
N ASP A 89 -5.07 -0.58 15.30
CA ASP A 89 -6.12 0.28 14.78
C ASP A 89 -6.87 -0.41 13.62
N GLY A 90 -7.97 0.18 13.17
CA GLY A 90 -8.76 -0.35 12.07
C GLY A 90 -8.00 -0.39 10.74
N TYR A 91 -7.11 0.57 10.50
CA TYR A 91 -6.21 0.56 9.36
C TYR A 91 -5.33 -0.70 9.36
N GLY A 92 -4.71 -1.02 10.48
CA GLY A 92 -3.91 -2.22 10.67
C GLY A 92 -4.71 -3.50 10.45
N LEU A 93 -5.95 -3.57 10.96
CA LEU A 93 -6.84 -4.73 10.78
C LEU A 93 -7.19 -4.98 9.31
N LEU A 94 -7.51 -3.93 8.54
CA LEU A 94 -7.84 -4.05 7.13
C LEU A 94 -6.67 -4.66 6.35
N TYR A 95 -5.47 -4.10 6.48
CA TYR A 95 -4.33 -4.59 5.71
C TYR A 95 -3.80 -5.93 6.19
N THR A 96 -3.90 -6.23 7.48
CA THR A 96 -3.61 -7.56 8.02
C THR A 96 -4.55 -8.60 7.44
N SER A 97 -5.86 -8.31 7.35
CA SER A 97 -6.83 -9.23 6.74
C SER A 97 -6.50 -9.51 5.26
N LEU A 98 -6.07 -8.48 4.50
CA LEU A 98 -5.63 -8.63 3.13
C LEU A 98 -4.35 -9.48 3.01
N ILE A 99 -3.34 -9.26 3.86
CA ILE A 99 -2.11 -10.04 3.89
C ILE A 99 -2.40 -11.52 4.19
N LEU A 100 -3.27 -11.80 5.16
CA LEU A 100 -3.66 -13.16 5.51
C LEU A 100 -4.45 -13.82 4.38
N MET A 101 -5.39 -13.10 3.75
CA MET A 101 -6.15 -13.59 2.60
C MET A 101 -5.22 -13.99 1.44
N ILE A 102 -4.23 -13.16 1.12
CA ILE A 102 -3.25 -13.47 0.08
C ILE A 102 -2.42 -14.69 0.48
N SER A 103 -1.93 -14.74 1.72
CA SER A 103 -1.09 -15.84 2.21
C SER A 103 -1.83 -17.18 2.18
N ILE A 104 -3.13 -17.20 2.52
CA ILE A 104 -4.00 -18.37 2.42
C ILE A 104 -4.19 -18.77 0.94
N SER A 105 -4.45 -17.79 0.06
CA SER A 105 -4.60 -18.05 -1.38
C SER A 105 -3.35 -18.69 -1.97
N VAL A 106 -2.18 -18.16 -1.61
CA VAL A 106 -0.88 -18.72 -2.03
C VAL A 106 -0.64 -20.10 -1.46
N ALA A 107 -0.99 -20.36 -0.19
CA ALA A 107 -0.90 -21.67 0.41
C ALA A 107 -1.75 -22.71 -0.35
N CYS A 108 -2.95 -22.31 -0.81
CA CYS A 108 -3.82 -23.16 -1.64
C CYS A 108 -3.23 -23.43 -3.03
N PHE A 109 -2.56 -22.43 -3.65
CA PHE A 109 -1.87 -22.60 -4.93
C PHE A 109 -0.63 -23.49 -4.77
N ALA A 110 0.15 -23.28 -3.71
CA ALA A 110 1.33 -24.06 -3.39
C ALA A 110 1.02 -25.53 -3.14
N TYR A 111 -0.11 -25.85 -2.48
CA TYR A 111 -0.54 -27.22 -2.27
C TYR A 111 -0.67 -28.00 -3.60
N ARG A 112 -1.16 -27.34 -4.64
CA ARG A 112 -1.28 -27.96 -5.96
C ARG A 112 0.10 -28.10 -6.62
N TRP A 113 0.95 -27.10 -6.49
CA TRP A 113 2.31 -27.09 -7.03
C TRP A 113 3.13 -28.25 -6.47
N PHE A 114 3.06 -28.50 -5.16
CA PHE A 114 3.79 -29.59 -4.49
C PHE A 114 3.21 -30.98 -4.70
N LYS A 115 1.98 -31.12 -5.16
CA LYS A 115 1.37 -32.46 -5.34
C LYS A 115 2.14 -33.35 -6.33
N GLN A 116 2.96 -32.76 -7.18
CA GLN A 116 3.80 -33.46 -8.15
C GLN A 116 5.25 -33.63 -7.68
N GLU A 117 5.72 -32.83 -6.73
CA GLU A 117 7.07 -32.94 -6.16
C GLU A 117 7.02 -33.62 -4.79
N GLN A 118 7.85 -34.66 -4.59
CA GLN A 118 7.84 -35.45 -3.36
C GLN A 118 8.67 -34.88 -2.21
N ASN A 119 9.26 -33.68 -2.31
CA ASN A 119 10.25 -33.16 -1.37
C ASN A 119 9.78 -31.95 -0.53
N HIS A 120 9.95 -32.04 0.78
CA HIS A 120 10.02 -30.95 1.79
C HIS A 120 8.92 -29.87 1.78
N HIS A 121 7.68 -30.22 1.54
CA HIS A 121 6.55 -29.26 1.50
C HIS A 121 6.40 -28.41 2.78
N GLY A 122 6.76 -28.96 3.94
CA GLY A 122 6.62 -28.26 5.24
C GLY A 122 7.46 -27.00 5.35
N LEU A 123 8.66 -26.98 4.75
CA LEU A 123 9.58 -25.83 4.81
C LEU A 123 8.99 -24.61 4.09
N PHE A 124 8.35 -24.79 2.94
CA PHE A 124 7.70 -23.69 2.22
C PHE A 124 6.64 -22.99 3.06
N TYR A 125 5.75 -23.77 3.68
CA TYR A 125 4.68 -23.20 4.52
C TYR A 125 5.23 -22.53 5.78
N LEU A 126 6.32 -23.07 6.36
CA LEU A 126 6.99 -22.44 7.48
C LEU A 126 7.53 -21.06 7.09
N ILE A 127 8.25 -20.97 5.97
CA ILE A 127 8.80 -19.70 5.46
C ILE A 127 7.68 -18.73 5.10
N LEU A 128 6.57 -19.23 4.51
CA LEU A 128 5.38 -18.44 4.20
C LEU A 128 4.77 -17.82 5.47
N LEU A 129 4.69 -18.59 6.57
CA LEU A 129 4.18 -18.08 7.86
C LEU A 129 5.10 -16.97 8.43
N PHE A 130 6.42 -17.16 8.40
CA PHE A 130 7.34 -16.10 8.83
C PHE A 130 7.23 -14.83 7.99
N MET A 131 7.04 -14.98 6.68
CA MET A 131 6.82 -13.85 5.78
C MET A 131 5.50 -13.13 6.12
N ALA A 132 4.40 -13.87 6.34
CA ALA A 132 3.11 -13.29 6.73
C ALA A 132 3.21 -12.57 8.08
N LEU A 133 3.94 -13.15 9.06
CA LEU A 133 4.22 -12.51 10.34
C LEU A 133 4.99 -11.19 10.14
N GLY A 134 6.03 -11.19 9.27
CA GLY A 134 6.77 -9.97 8.93
C GLY A 134 5.87 -8.88 8.32
N GLY A 135 4.94 -9.27 7.44
CA GLY A 135 3.96 -8.35 6.87
C GLY A 135 3.01 -7.76 7.92
N VAL A 136 2.51 -8.58 8.84
CA VAL A 136 1.62 -8.16 9.93
C VAL A 136 2.36 -7.22 10.91
N THR A 137 3.57 -7.58 11.36
CA THR A 137 4.37 -6.72 12.25
C THR A 137 4.66 -5.37 11.62
N LEU A 138 4.90 -5.33 10.32
CA LEU A 138 5.18 -4.11 9.58
C LEU A 138 3.97 -3.18 9.54
N VAL A 139 2.77 -3.71 9.30
CA VAL A 139 1.52 -2.93 9.22
C VAL A 139 1.17 -2.26 10.56
N TYR A 140 1.45 -2.91 11.69
CA TYR A 140 1.20 -2.35 13.03
C TYR A 140 2.34 -1.49 13.58
N SER A 141 3.46 -1.35 12.85
CA SER A 141 4.61 -0.59 13.34
C SER A 141 4.29 0.89 13.53
N SER A 142 4.64 1.45 14.69
CA SER A 142 4.55 2.88 15.05
C SER A 142 5.91 3.49 15.40
N HIS A 143 6.96 2.71 15.27
CA HIS A 143 8.32 3.05 15.66
C HIS A 143 9.31 2.64 14.56
N LEU A 144 10.33 3.44 14.27
CA LEU A 144 11.29 3.18 13.19
C LEU A 144 12.05 1.87 13.36
N ILE A 145 12.34 1.43 14.60
CA ILE A 145 12.96 0.12 14.85
C ILE A 145 12.00 -1.02 14.52
N ALA A 146 10.72 -0.92 14.92
CA ALA A 146 9.72 -1.92 14.58
C ALA A 146 9.50 -2.01 13.06
N PHE A 147 9.50 -0.87 12.38
CA PHE A 147 9.46 -0.78 10.92
C PHE A 147 10.65 -1.50 10.28
N PHE A 148 11.88 -1.25 10.76
CA PHE A 148 13.08 -1.92 10.26
C PHE A 148 13.02 -3.44 10.48
N ILE A 149 12.69 -3.88 11.71
CA ILE A 149 12.57 -5.32 12.05
C ILE A 149 11.49 -5.99 11.17
N GLY A 150 10.34 -5.33 10.98
CA GLY A 150 9.28 -5.83 10.12
C GLY A 150 9.71 -6.01 8.66
N ILE A 151 10.49 -5.07 8.12
CA ILE A 151 11.09 -5.16 6.78
C ILE A 151 12.05 -6.36 6.69
N GLU A 152 12.91 -6.57 7.67
CA GLU A 152 13.85 -7.69 7.67
C GLU A 152 13.16 -9.04 7.84
N LEU A 153 12.17 -9.12 8.76
CA LEU A 153 11.37 -10.32 8.97
C LEU A 153 10.57 -10.71 7.71
N LEU A 154 10.22 -9.74 6.87
CA LEU A 154 9.58 -9.98 5.58
C LEU A 154 10.61 -10.36 4.50
N SER A 155 11.79 -9.73 4.49
CA SER A 155 12.77 -9.84 3.40
C SER A 155 13.58 -11.14 3.45
N ILE A 156 13.98 -11.61 4.64
CA ILE A 156 14.77 -12.83 4.81
C ILE A 156 14.02 -14.07 4.31
N PRO A 157 12.71 -14.29 4.67
CA PRO A 157 11.93 -15.37 4.10
C PRO A 157 11.82 -15.33 2.57
N PHE A 158 11.77 -14.14 1.95
CA PHE A 158 11.74 -14.04 0.49
C PHE A 158 12.98 -14.62 -0.16
N VAL A 159 14.17 -14.48 0.42
CA VAL A 159 15.39 -15.10 -0.13
C VAL A 159 15.20 -16.62 -0.24
N GLY A 160 14.68 -17.25 0.82
CA GLY A 160 14.42 -18.69 0.83
C GLY A 160 13.32 -19.12 -0.15
N LEU A 161 12.27 -18.31 -0.32
CA LEU A 161 11.19 -18.59 -1.26
C LEU A 161 11.63 -18.41 -2.73
N ILE A 162 12.41 -17.37 -3.06
CA ILE A 162 12.92 -17.13 -4.41
C ILE A 162 13.83 -18.28 -4.83
N GLY A 163 14.76 -18.70 -3.95
CA GLY A 163 15.68 -19.81 -4.20
C GLY A 163 15.09 -21.19 -3.92
N TYR A 164 13.77 -21.33 -3.75
CA TYR A 164 13.16 -22.61 -3.36
C TYR A 164 13.39 -23.72 -4.39
N GLN A 165 13.42 -23.40 -5.68
CA GLN A 165 13.80 -24.31 -6.75
C GLN A 165 15.33 -24.30 -6.95
N TYR A 166 16.08 -24.74 -5.93
CA TYR A 166 17.55 -24.70 -5.91
C TYR A 166 18.22 -25.51 -7.04
N THR A 167 17.49 -26.40 -7.72
CA THR A 167 17.96 -27.14 -8.90
C THR A 167 18.04 -26.28 -10.15
N GLN A 168 17.31 -25.16 -10.20
CA GLN A 168 17.33 -24.21 -11.32
C GLN A 168 18.34 -23.11 -11.08
N THR A 169 19.30 -22.94 -11.99
CA THR A 169 20.36 -21.93 -11.88
C THR A 169 19.81 -20.51 -11.84
N HIS A 170 18.75 -20.23 -12.61
CA HIS A 170 18.07 -18.91 -12.61
C HIS A 170 17.43 -18.55 -11.28
N SER A 171 16.86 -19.55 -10.57
CA SER A 171 16.27 -19.34 -9.24
C SER A 171 17.33 -18.99 -8.19
N LEU A 172 18.46 -19.69 -8.19
CA LEU A 172 19.59 -19.40 -7.28
C LEU A 172 20.21 -18.04 -7.58
N GLU A 173 20.41 -17.70 -8.86
CA GLU A 173 20.93 -16.39 -9.27
C GLU A 173 20.02 -15.26 -8.79
N ALA A 174 18.69 -15.39 -8.98
CA ALA A 174 17.71 -14.43 -8.51
C ALA A 174 17.72 -14.28 -6.98
N ALA A 175 17.82 -15.38 -6.25
CA ALA A 175 17.88 -15.37 -4.79
C ALA A 175 19.14 -14.65 -4.28
N VAL A 176 20.31 -14.92 -4.86
CA VAL A 176 21.57 -14.26 -4.48
C VAL A 176 21.52 -12.77 -4.83
N LYS A 177 21.04 -12.40 -6.02
CA LYS A 177 20.86 -10.99 -6.41
C LYS A 177 19.96 -10.26 -5.41
N TYR A 178 18.81 -10.85 -5.08
CA TYR A 178 17.88 -10.25 -4.12
C TYR A 178 18.51 -10.12 -2.74
N MET A 179 19.19 -11.17 -2.25
CA MET A 179 19.83 -11.18 -0.93
C MET A 179 20.86 -10.05 -0.79
N ILE A 180 21.79 -9.93 -1.74
CA ILE A 180 22.87 -8.93 -1.68
C ILE A 180 22.28 -7.51 -1.76
N LEU A 181 21.43 -7.24 -2.75
CA LEU A 181 20.88 -5.91 -2.96
C LEU A 181 19.92 -5.51 -1.84
N SER A 182 19.13 -6.47 -1.31
CA SER A 182 18.25 -6.25 -0.16
C SER A 182 19.05 -5.91 1.10
N ALA A 183 20.17 -6.61 1.37
CA ALA A 183 21.05 -6.32 2.51
C ALA A 183 21.66 -4.91 2.41
N ILE A 184 22.12 -4.51 1.23
CA ILE A 184 22.64 -3.16 0.99
C ILE A 184 21.57 -2.11 1.26
N ALA A 185 20.35 -2.31 0.75
CA ALA A 185 19.23 -1.40 0.99
C ALA A 185 18.88 -1.27 2.48
N SER A 186 18.94 -2.38 3.22
CA SER A 186 18.71 -2.40 4.67
C SER A 186 19.79 -1.64 5.45
N VAL A 187 21.06 -1.69 5.00
CA VAL A 187 22.14 -0.88 5.58
C VAL A 187 21.86 0.61 5.39
N PHE A 188 21.45 1.04 4.19
CA PHE A 188 21.08 2.43 3.94
C PHE A 188 19.90 2.88 4.81
N LEU A 189 18.89 2.03 4.95
CA LEU A 189 17.73 2.31 5.80
C LEU A 189 18.16 2.47 7.27
N LEU A 190 18.94 1.54 7.79
CA LEU A 190 19.41 1.59 9.18
C LEU A 190 20.32 2.78 9.45
N MET A 191 21.23 3.10 8.51
CA MET A 191 22.09 4.28 8.58
C MET A 191 21.25 5.57 8.60
N GLY A 192 20.21 5.64 7.76
CA GLY A 192 19.26 6.74 7.75
C GLY A 192 18.53 6.91 9.09
N ILE A 193 18.06 5.83 9.68
CA ILE A 193 17.45 5.81 11.02
C ILE A 193 18.46 6.26 12.09
N ALA A 194 19.71 5.84 12.01
CA ALA A 194 20.75 6.24 12.95
C ALA A 194 21.06 7.76 12.87
N PHE A 195 21.15 8.33 11.68
CA PHE A 195 21.34 9.78 11.51
C PHE A 195 20.15 10.58 11.99
N TYR A 196 18.93 10.07 11.73
CA TYR A 196 17.71 10.64 12.27
C TYR A 196 17.74 10.66 13.80
N TYR A 197 18.05 9.52 14.43
CA TYR A 197 18.14 9.39 15.89
C TYR A 197 19.23 10.30 16.49
N ALA A 198 20.37 10.41 15.84
CA ALA A 198 21.47 11.27 16.30
C ALA A 198 21.08 12.75 16.34
N THR A 199 20.11 13.18 15.51
CA THR A 199 19.65 14.58 15.46
C THR A 199 18.46 14.86 16.35
N THR A 200 17.58 13.88 16.56
CA THR A 200 16.29 14.08 17.23
C THR A 200 16.18 13.43 18.61
N GLY A 201 16.96 12.35 18.84
CA GLY A 201 16.88 11.55 20.07
C GLY A 201 15.63 10.66 20.18
N GLU A 202 14.72 10.69 19.19
CA GLU A 202 13.48 9.92 19.20
C GLU A 202 13.36 9.04 17.94
N LEU A 203 12.61 7.92 18.09
CA LEU A 203 12.40 6.94 17.01
C LEU A 203 10.92 6.63 16.75
N THR A 204 10.01 7.29 17.47
CA THR A 204 8.56 7.16 17.25
C THR A 204 8.13 7.93 16.01
N PHE A 205 7.09 7.47 15.31
CA PHE A 205 6.55 8.21 14.16
C PHE A 205 5.97 9.56 14.57
N SER A 206 5.37 9.67 15.76
CA SER A 206 4.87 10.92 16.31
C SER A 206 5.99 11.89 16.68
N GLY A 207 7.10 11.40 17.23
CA GLY A 207 8.28 12.20 17.53
C GLY A 207 8.92 12.78 16.27
N LEU A 208 8.92 12.04 15.17
CA LEU A 208 9.34 12.53 13.86
C LEU A 208 8.49 13.74 13.41
N SER A 209 7.17 13.69 13.61
CA SER A 209 6.26 14.79 13.30
C SER A 209 6.60 16.05 14.09
N TYR A 210 6.75 15.90 15.41
CA TYR A 210 7.05 17.01 16.30
C TYR A 210 8.37 17.70 15.92
N GLN A 211 9.42 16.94 15.67
CA GLN A 211 10.74 17.46 15.31
C GLN A 211 10.73 18.18 13.96
N LEU A 212 10.08 17.61 12.94
CA LEU A 212 9.98 18.24 11.61
C LEU A 212 9.15 19.53 11.61
N SER A 213 8.15 19.65 12.50
CA SER A 213 7.32 20.85 12.63
C SER A 213 8.00 21.96 13.45
N THR A 214 8.86 21.61 14.41
CA THR A 214 9.48 22.57 15.34
C THR A 214 10.75 23.18 14.77
N ILE A 215 11.48 22.47 13.90
CA ILE A 215 12.75 22.93 13.34
C ILE A 215 12.49 23.73 12.07
N SER A 216 12.61 25.05 12.14
CA SER A 216 12.44 25.96 11.00
C SER A 216 13.44 25.68 9.85
N TYR A 217 14.62 25.16 10.16
CA TYR A 217 15.63 24.73 9.18
C TYR A 217 16.15 23.36 9.56
N PRO A 218 15.76 22.27 8.86
CA PRO A 218 16.27 20.93 9.15
C PRO A 218 17.79 20.89 9.02
N SER A 219 18.46 20.28 9.98
CA SER A 219 19.91 20.09 9.91
C SER A 219 20.24 19.26 8.65
N LEU A 220 21.38 19.52 8.03
CA LEU A 220 21.85 18.76 6.87
C LEU A 220 21.91 17.24 7.18
N LEU A 221 22.27 16.88 8.41
CA LEU A 221 22.34 15.48 8.86
C LEU A 221 20.95 14.83 8.91
N LEU A 222 19.92 15.56 9.33
CA LEU A 222 18.53 15.10 9.31
C LEU A 222 18.07 14.83 7.87
N LEU A 223 18.34 15.76 6.96
CA LEU A 223 17.96 15.62 5.56
C LEU A 223 18.66 14.42 4.91
N ILE A 224 19.97 14.25 5.14
CA ILE A 224 20.72 13.07 4.67
C ILE A 224 20.12 11.79 5.27
N GLY A 225 19.78 11.77 6.56
CA GLY A 225 19.16 10.63 7.22
C GLY A 225 17.84 10.21 6.53
N VAL A 226 16.94 11.17 6.30
CA VAL A 226 15.67 10.90 5.60
C VAL A 226 15.91 10.45 4.14
N CYS A 227 16.86 11.05 3.42
CA CYS A 227 17.18 10.62 2.06
C CYS A 227 17.70 9.17 2.03
N LEU A 228 18.55 8.77 2.98
CA LEU A 228 19.02 7.39 3.09
C LEU A 228 17.90 6.40 3.44
N MET A 229 16.95 6.81 4.29
CA MET A 229 15.74 6.02 4.55
C MET A 229 14.92 5.84 3.25
N LEU A 230 14.74 6.91 2.46
CA LEU A 230 14.04 6.85 1.18
C LEU A 230 14.74 5.93 0.16
N VAL A 231 16.07 5.86 0.15
CA VAL A 231 16.83 4.90 -0.68
C VAL A 231 16.47 3.46 -0.30
N GLY A 232 16.50 3.12 0.99
CA GLY A 232 16.14 1.78 1.47
C GLY A 232 14.68 1.42 1.15
N ILE A 233 13.76 2.33 1.41
CA ILE A 233 12.33 2.20 1.12
C ILE A 233 12.09 2.08 -0.40
N GLY A 234 12.72 2.94 -1.19
CA GLY A 234 12.61 2.94 -2.65
C GLY A 234 13.07 1.64 -3.27
N PHE A 235 14.14 1.04 -2.75
CA PHE A 235 14.57 -0.31 -3.14
C PHE A 235 13.50 -1.35 -2.82
N LYS A 236 12.98 -1.39 -1.60
CA LYS A 236 11.96 -2.38 -1.16
C LYS A 236 10.67 -2.27 -1.97
N LEU A 237 10.24 -1.07 -2.33
CA LEU A 237 9.10 -0.84 -3.23
C LEU A 237 9.45 -0.96 -4.72
N SER A 238 10.75 -1.12 -5.05
CA SER A 238 11.27 -1.14 -6.43
C SER A 238 10.93 0.12 -7.23
N LEU A 239 11.04 1.29 -6.61
CA LEU A 239 10.87 2.58 -7.27
C LEU A 239 12.13 2.97 -8.05
N VAL A 240 11.97 3.76 -9.11
CA VAL A 240 13.11 4.32 -9.86
C VAL A 240 13.86 5.32 -8.96
N PRO A 241 15.20 5.23 -8.87
CA PRO A 241 16.15 4.44 -9.68
C PRO A 241 16.49 3.05 -9.14
N PHE A 242 15.84 2.54 -8.11
CA PHE A 242 16.21 1.30 -7.40
C PHE A 242 15.46 0.05 -7.89
N GLN A 243 14.88 0.05 -9.09
CA GLN A 243 13.98 -0.97 -9.62
C GLN A 243 14.64 -2.18 -10.28
N LEU A 244 15.92 -2.11 -10.63
CA LEU A 244 16.57 -3.07 -11.55
C LEU A 244 16.55 -4.54 -11.08
N TRP A 245 16.47 -4.77 -9.79
CA TRP A 245 16.43 -6.11 -9.22
C TRP A 245 15.13 -6.86 -9.47
N LEU A 246 14.00 -6.11 -9.57
CA LEU A 246 12.68 -6.71 -9.57
C LEU A 246 12.37 -7.58 -10.81
N PRO A 247 12.67 -7.14 -12.06
CA PRO A 247 12.40 -7.95 -13.24
C PRO A 247 13.20 -9.26 -13.26
N ASP A 248 14.45 -9.24 -12.81
CA ASP A 248 15.31 -10.41 -12.75
C ASP A 248 14.82 -11.41 -11.70
N VAL A 249 14.41 -10.90 -10.52
CA VAL A 249 13.87 -11.73 -9.44
C VAL A 249 12.52 -12.33 -9.82
N TYR A 250 11.63 -11.59 -10.48
CA TYR A 250 10.35 -12.16 -10.94
C TYR A 250 10.53 -13.24 -11.99
N GLN A 251 11.50 -13.09 -12.89
CA GLN A 251 11.79 -14.09 -13.89
C GLN A 251 12.34 -15.37 -13.26
N GLY A 252 13.31 -15.27 -12.34
CA GLY A 252 13.94 -16.42 -11.72
C GLY A 252 13.13 -17.08 -10.60
N ALA A 253 12.19 -16.38 -9.98
CA ALA A 253 11.35 -16.93 -8.92
C ALA A 253 10.22 -17.82 -9.47
N PRO A 254 9.77 -18.83 -8.71
CA PRO A 254 8.53 -19.53 -9.00
C PRO A 254 7.35 -18.55 -9.08
N THR A 255 6.39 -18.79 -9.97
CA THR A 255 5.26 -17.86 -10.20
C THR A 255 4.45 -17.58 -8.93
N ILE A 256 4.30 -18.56 -8.05
CA ILE A 256 3.64 -18.41 -6.73
C ILE A 256 4.41 -17.42 -5.84
N VAL A 257 5.74 -17.47 -5.88
CA VAL A 257 6.60 -16.56 -5.11
C VAL A 257 6.57 -15.14 -5.72
N ALA A 258 6.51 -15.04 -7.05
CA ALA A 258 6.32 -13.76 -7.73
C ALA A 258 4.98 -13.10 -7.31
N LEU A 259 3.91 -13.89 -7.11
CA LEU A 259 2.64 -13.41 -6.56
C LEU A 259 2.81 -12.84 -5.15
N LEU A 260 3.54 -13.51 -4.26
CA LEU A 260 3.84 -13.02 -2.91
C LEU A 260 4.64 -11.72 -2.93
N LEU A 261 5.68 -11.66 -3.77
CA LEU A 261 6.51 -10.46 -3.93
C LEU A 261 5.70 -9.26 -4.46
N SER A 262 4.77 -9.51 -5.40
CA SER A 262 3.94 -8.44 -5.97
C SER A 262 2.90 -7.92 -4.99
N THR A 263 2.40 -8.76 -4.12
CA THR A 263 1.27 -8.46 -3.23
C THR A 263 1.73 -8.24 -1.79
N VAL A 264 1.97 -9.29 -1.01
CA VAL A 264 2.29 -9.17 0.43
C VAL A 264 3.51 -8.31 0.65
N GLY A 265 4.60 -8.55 -0.10
CA GLY A 265 5.86 -7.82 0.07
C GLY A 265 5.71 -6.32 -0.09
N LYS A 266 5.03 -5.90 -1.15
CA LYS A 266 4.88 -4.47 -1.47
C LYS A 266 3.76 -3.80 -0.68
N VAL A 267 2.63 -4.49 -0.49
CA VAL A 267 1.48 -3.94 0.23
C VAL A 267 1.83 -3.67 1.68
N ALA A 268 2.46 -4.61 2.39
CA ALA A 268 2.85 -4.43 3.78
C ALA A 268 3.81 -3.25 3.97
N ILE A 269 4.82 -3.13 3.11
CA ILE A 269 5.78 -2.03 3.15
C ILE A 269 5.08 -0.70 2.82
N PHE A 270 4.24 -0.67 1.79
CA PHE A 270 3.55 0.56 1.40
C PHE A 270 2.58 1.05 2.48
N CYS A 271 1.85 0.15 3.14
CA CYS A 271 0.97 0.49 4.25
C CYS A 271 1.71 1.08 5.44
N ALA A 272 2.86 0.50 5.80
CA ALA A 272 3.69 1.02 6.88
C ALA A 272 4.26 2.41 6.56
N ILE A 273 4.65 2.65 5.30
CA ILE A 273 5.10 3.96 4.83
C ILE A 273 3.95 4.97 4.81
N ALA A 274 2.76 4.57 4.37
CA ALA A 274 1.59 5.45 4.39
C ALA A 274 1.25 5.87 5.83
N ARG A 275 1.34 4.96 6.80
CA ARG A 275 1.22 5.29 8.22
C ARG A 275 2.32 6.25 8.71
N LEU A 276 3.56 6.02 8.31
CA LEU A 276 4.67 6.92 8.64
C LEU A 276 4.41 8.33 8.11
N PHE A 277 3.96 8.47 6.86
CA PHE A 277 3.69 9.76 6.24
C PHE A 277 2.45 10.47 6.77
N LEU A 278 1.48 9.71 7.31
CA LEU A 278 0.32 10.25 8.00
C LEU A 278 0.70 10.85 9.35
N LEU A 279 1.48 10.10 10.13
CA LEU A 279 1.88 10.51 11.47
C LEU A 279 3.02 11.55 11.45
N ALA A 280 3.87 11.53 10.42
CA ALA A 280 4.96 12.46 10.25
C ALA A 280 4.82 13.22 8.92
N PRO A 281 4.62 14.54 8.93
CA PRO A 281 4.43 15.35 7.71
C PRO A 281 5.76 15.57 6.96
N ILE A 282 6.42 14.48 6.60
CA ILE A 282 7.72 14.46 5.88
C ILE A 282 7.60 15.18 4.53
N VAL A 283 6.43 15.12 3.91
CA VAL A 283 6.12 15.74 2.61
C VAL A 283 6.09 17.27 2.67
N ASN A 284 5.93 17.86 3.86
CA ASN A 284 5.94 19.33 4.02
C ASN A 284 7.33 19.93 3.73
N ASN A 285 8.40 19.11 3.84
CA ASN A 285 9.71 19.54 3.41
C ASN A 285 9.79 19.53 1.87
N GLU A 286 10.02 20.70 1.27
CA GLU A 286 10.00 20.88 -0.17
C GLU A 286 11.05 20.02 -0.91
N THR A 287 12.24 19.88 -0.33
CA THR A 287 13.30 19.03 -0.91
C THR A 287 12.89 17.58 -0.99
N ILE A 288 12.32 17.04 0.08
CA ILE A 288 11.86 15.64 0.15
C ILE A 288 10.67 15.45 -0.81
N ARG A 289 9.74 16.41 -0.85
CA ARG A 289 8.59 16.39 -1.76
C ARG A 289 9.04 16.33 -3.23
N ILE A 290 10.02 17.14 -3.63
CA ILE A 290 10.56 17.13 -4.99
C ILE A 290 11.19 15.77 -5.32
N ILE A 291 11.98 15.20 -4.41
CA ILE A 291 12.58 13.85 -4.59
C ILE A 291 11.48 12.81 -4.83
N LEU A 292 10.44 12.79 -4.01
CA LEU A 292 9.32 11.86 -4.13
C LEU A 292 8.55 12.05 -5.44
N VAL A 293 8.32 13.31 -5.86
CA VAL A 293 7.67 13.62 -7.15
C VAL A 293 8.49 13.10 -8.32
N ILE A 294 9.80 13.30 -8.31
CA ILE A 294 10.70 12.79 -9.36
C ILE A 294 10.69 11.25 -9.35
N MET A 295 10.78 10.62 -8.20
CA MET A 295 10.73 9.15 -8.08
C MET A 295 9.40 8.60 -8.60
N ALA A 296 8.26 9.23 -8.26
CA ALA A 296 6.94 8.83 -8.74
C ALA A 296 6.84 8.98 -10.26
N PHE A 297 7.18 10.14 -10.79
CA PHE A 297 7.14 10.45 -12.22
C PHE A 297 7.99 9.47 -13.04
N CYS A 298 9.25 9.27 -12.63
CA CYS A 298 10.15 8.34 -13.29
C CYS A 298 9.66 6.89 -13.18
N SER A 299 9.12 6.47 -12.04
CA SER A 299 8.61 5.09 -11.85
C SER A 299 7.40 4.82 -12.75
N ILE A 300 6.49 5.77 -12.89
CA ILE A 300 5.33 5.66 -13.76
C ILE A 300 5.77 5.52 -15.22
N LEU A 301 6.59 6.43 -15.71
CA LEU A 301 6.98 6.44 -17.13
C LEU A 301 7.92 5.28 -17.46
N TRP A 302 8.99 5.10 -16.69
CA TRP A 302 9.99 4.07 -16.93
C TRP A 302 9.41 2.67 -16.80
N GLY A 303 8.56 2.42 -15.79
CA GLY A 303 7.89 1.15 -15.61
C GLY A 303 7.03 0.78 -16.82
N ASN A 304 6.18 1.69 -17.30
CA ASN A 304 5.31 1.42 -18.45
C ASN A 304 6.10 1.30 -19.77
N LEU A 305 7.11 2.15 -20.00
CA LEU A 305 7.92 2.10 -21.23
C LEU A 305 8.72 0.79 -21.33
N LEU A 306 9.36 0.37 -20.23
CA LEU A 306 10.11 -0.88 -20.23
C LEU A 306 9.20 -2.12 -20.31
N ALA A 307 7.98 -2.07 -19.76
CA ALA A 307 7.00 -3.14 -19.91
C ALA A 307 6.63 -3.38 -21.37
N LEU A 308 6.52 -2.33 -22.19
CA LEU A 308 6.23 -2.44 -23.62
C LEU A 308 7.27 -3.26 -24.39
N MET A 309 8.53 -3.20 -23.96
CA MET A 309 9.68 -3.83 -24.64
C MET A 309 9.91 -5.29 -24.20
N GLN A 310 9.16 -5.78 -23.20
CA GLN A 310 9.36 -7.14 -22.68
C GLN A 310 8.61 -8.17 -23.51
N SER A 311 9.26 -9.33 -23.73
CA SER A 311 8.66 -10.56 -24.27
C SER A 311 8.39 -11.60 -23.18
N SER A 312 9.08 -11.51 -22.03
CA SER A 312 8.84 -12.36 -20.88
C SER A 312 7.67 -11.84 -20.06
N LEU A 313 6.69 -12.70 -19.84
CA LEU A 313 5.47 -12.37 -19.09
C LEU A 313 5.76 -11.93 -17.65
N LYS A 314 6.62 -12.66 -16.94
CA LYS A 314 6.99 -12.34 -15.56
C LYS A 314 7.71 -10.99 -15.46
N ARG A 315 8.62 -10.70 -16.41
CA ARG A 315 9.32 -9.40 -16.47
C ARG A 315 8.36 -8.25 -16.79
N LEU A 316 7.42 -8.47 -17.72
CA LEU A 316 6.39 -7.48 -18.04
C LEU A 316 5.56 -7.13 -16.81
N LEU A 317 5.10 -8.13 -16.03
CA LEU A 317 4.34 -7.91 -14.80
C LEU A 317 5.20 -7.24 -13.71
N ALA A 318 6.50 -7.50 -13.67
CA ALA A 318 7.42 -6.82 -12.78
C ALA A 318 7.50 -5.31 -13.10
N TYR A 319 7.70 -4.93 -14.36
CA TYR A 319 7.71 -3.52 -14.76
C TYR A 319 6.36 -2.84 -14.59
N SER A 320 5.27 -3.56 -14.86
CA SER A 320 3.92 -3.11 -14.53
C SER A 320 3.79 -2.79 -13.03
N SER A 321 4.29 -3.65 -12.16
CA SER A 321 4.29 -3.43 -10.71
C SER A 321 5.08 -2.17 -10.31
N ILE A 322 6.21 -1.86 -10.95
CA ILE A 322 6.96 -0.61 -10.74
C ILE A 322 6.09 0.61 -11.05
N ALA A 323 5.40 0.59 -12.19
CA ALA A 323 4.50 1.67 -12.58
C ALA A 323 3.34 1.85 -11.58
N HIS A 324 2.71 0.75 -11.13
CA HIS A 324 1.61 0.80 -10.16
C HIS A 324 2.02 1.39 -8.81
N PHE A 325 3.23 1.08 -8.32
CA PHE A 325 3.75 1.71 -7.09
C PHE A 325 4.19 3.14 -7.32
N GLY A 326 4.55 3.53 -8.55
CA GLY A 326 4.69 4.93 -8.94
C GLY A 326 3.36 5.70 -8.85
N TYR A 327 2.24 5.10 -9.31
CA TYR A 327 0.91 5.67 -9.14
C TYR A 327 0.53 5.83 -7.65
N LEU A 328 0.75 4.81 -6.83
CA LEU A 328 0.48 4.86 -5.40
C LEU A 328 1.33 5.92 -4.68
N LEU A 329 2.57 6.12 -5.11
CA LEU A 329 3.43 7.17 -4.55
C LEU A 329 2.85 8.57 -4.79
N THR A 330 2.11 8.78 -5.88
CA THR A 330 1.36 10.03 -6.10
C THR A 330 0.32 10.28 -5.01
N ALA A 331 -0.41 9.24 -4.59
CA ALA A 331 -1.35 9.36 -3.48
C ALA A 331 -0.65 9.63 -2.14
N LEU A 332 0.53 9.06 -1.94
CA LEU A 332 1.32 9.28 -0.73
C LEU A 332 1.85 10.72 -0.64
N ILE A 333 2.22 11.34 -1.77
CA ILE A 333 2.66 12.75 -1.82
C ILE A 333 1.49 13.68 -1.49
N ALA A 334 0.27 13.30 -1.84
CA ALA A 334 -0.95 14.06 -1.57
C ALA A 334 -1.58 13.74 -0.19
N VAL A 335 -0.83 13.16 0.74
CA VAL A 335 -1.35 12.67 2.03
C VAL A 335 -1.89 13.78 2.94
N GLN A 336 -1.54 15.04 2.68
CA GLN A 336 -2.12 16.20 3.36
C GLN A 336 -3.66 16.28 3.21
N TYR A 337 -4.22 15.70 2.14
CA TYR A 337 -5.66 15.49 1.94
C TYR A 337 -6.09 14.15 2.56
N GLN A 338 -5.85 13.97 3.83
CA GLN A 338 -5.82 12.70 4.58
C GLN A 338 -6.92 11.69 4.22
N VAL A 339 -8.19 12.10 4.27
CA VAL A 339 -9.32 11.20 4.03
C VAL A 339 -9.30 10.66 2.60
N LEU A 340 -9.25 11.54 1.60
CA LEU A 340 -9.27 11.15 0.19
C LEU A 340 -8.03 10.36 -0.22
N ALA A 341 -6.85 10.70 0.35
CA ALA A 341 -5.61 10.00 0.05
C ALA A 341 -5.61 8.55 0.57
N LEU A 342 -6.07 8.33 1.82
CA LEU A 342 -6.18 7.01 2.41
C LEU A 342 -7.21 6.14 1.71
N GLU A 343 -8.38 6.71 1.36
CA GLU A 343 -9.39 6.01 0.57
C GLU A 343 -8.83 5.60 -0.79
N THR A 344 -8.13 6.50 -1.47
CA THR A 344 -7.48 6.23 -2.76
C THR A 344 -6.47 5.09 -2.63
N ILE A 345 -5.59 5.11 -1.62
CA ILE A 345 -4.60 4.07 -1.37
C ILE A 345 -5.28 2.73 -1.11
N GLY A 346 -6.29 2.70 -0.22
CA GLY A 346 -7.00 1.48 0.14
C GLY A 346 -7.71 0.83 -1.05
N VAL A 347 -8.51 1.61 -1.78
CA VAL A 347 -9.23 1.15 -2.97
C VAL A 347 -8.28 0.64 -4.04
N TYR A 348 -7.18 1.38 -4.28
CA TYR A 348 -6.20 1.02 -5.29
C TYR A 348 -5.47 -0.28 -4.94
N LEU A 349 -5.01 -0.43 -3.69
CA LEU A 349 -4.31 -1.63 -3.23
C LEU A 349 -5.20 -2.87 -3.29
N ILE A 350 -6.48 -2.77 -2.88
CA ILE A 350 -7.42 -3.89 -2.98
C ILE A 350 -7.59 -4.31 -4.45
N GLY A 351 -7.83 -3.36 -5.35
CA GLY A 351 -7.94 -3.65 -6.79
C GLY A 351 -6.68 -4.28 -7.38
N TYR A 352 -5.50 -3.80 -6.96
CA TYR A 352 -4.20 -4.33 -7.37
C TYR A 352 -3.97 -5.77 -6.88
N ILE A 353 -4.31 -6.07 -5.61
CA ILE A 353 -4.19 -7.41 -5.02
C ILE A 353 -5.07 -8.41 -5.77
N LEU A 354 -6.36 -8.09 -5.93
CA LEU A 354 -7.32 -8.96 -6.60
C LEU A 354 -6.90 -9.27 -8.04
N ALA A 355 -6.44 -8.27 -8.77
CA ALA A 355 -5.95 -8.43 -10.14
C ALA A 355 -4.70 -9.33 -10.21
N ASN A 356 -3.72 -9.14 -9.32
CA ASN A 356 -2.52 -9.98 -9.29
C ASN A 356 -2.81 -11.44 -8.93
N ILE A 357 -3.75 -11.70 -8.00
CA ILE A 357 -4.19 -13.07 -7.70
C ILE A 357 -4.82 -13.72 -8.93
N CYS A 358 -5.65 -12.97 -9.70
CA CYS A 358 -6.24 -13.48 -10.93
C CYS A 358 -5.18 -13.82 -11.98
N ILE A 359 -4.18 -12.97 -12.17
CA ILE A 359 -3.19 -13.12 -13.24
C ILE A 359 -2.15 -14.17 -12.87
N LEU A 360 -1.38 -13.93 -11.79
CA LEU A 360 -0.28 -14.81 -11.39
C LEU A 360 -0.79 -16.15 -10.84
N GLY A 361 -1.97 -16.17 -10.20
CA GLY A 361 -2.65 -17.39 -9.82
C GLY A 361 -3.04 -18.24 -11.04
N ALA A 362 -3.59 -17.61 -12.09
CA ALA A 362 -3.94 -18.31 -13.33
C ALA A 362 -2.70 -18.88 -14.03
N ILE A 363 -1.62 -18.11 -14.13
CA ILE A 363 -0.34 -18.56 -14.70
C ILE A 363 0.21 -19.74 -13.92
N SER A 364 0.21 -19.67 -12.58
CA SER A 364 0.67 -20.77 -11.72
C SER A 364 -0.13 -22.05 -11.89
N LEU A 365 -1.44 -21.95 -12.15
CA LEU A 365 -2.28 -23.12 -12.37
C LEU A 365 -2.16 -23.70 -13.77
N ASP A 366 -1.81 -22.89 -14.78
CA ASP A 366 -1.62 -23.36 -16.16
C ASP A 366 -0.24 -23.99 -16.35
N SER A 367 0.83 -23.36 -15.90
CA SER A 367 2.22 -23.85 -15.98
C SER A 367 2.40 -25.26 -15.46
N HIS A 368 1.56 -25.67 -14.54
CA HIS A 368 1.65 -26.96 -13.85
C HIS A 368 1.06 -28.14 -14.63
N SER A 369 0.45 -27.91 -15.79
CA SER A 369 -0.20 -28.99 -16.55
C SER A 369 0.70 -29.67 -17.55
N ASP A 370 1.74 -29.02 -18.04
CA ASP A 370 2.42 -29.49 -19.23
C ASP A 370 3.90 -29.90 -19.06
N GLU A 371 4.62 -29.37 -18.09
CA GLU A 371 5.98 -29.80 -17.68
C GLU A 371 6.45 -28.90 -16.53
N LEU A 372 7.41 -29.35 -15.73
CA LEU A 372 8.01 -28.68 -14.53
C LEU A 372 8.60 -27.28 -14.78
N GLN A 373 8.30 -26.64 -15.89
CA GLN A 373 8.76 -25.28 -16.26
C GLN A 373 7.61 -24.29 -16.25
N ASP A 374 7.79 -23.21 -15.53
CA ASP A 374 6.86 -22.08 -15.55
C ASP A 374 6.82 -21.45 -16.96
N HIS A 375 5.63 -21.08 -17.42
CA HIS A 375 5.48 -20.33 -18.67
C HIS A 375 6.24 -18.99 -18.57
N GLU A 376 7.30 -18.87 -19.34
CA GLU A 376 8.15 -17.66 -19.32
C GLU A 376 7.72 -16.61 -20.34
N ASN A 377 7.23 -17.04 -21.50
CA ASN A 377 6.93 -16.16 -22.61
C ASN A 377 5.44 -15.87 -22.79
N GLU A 378 5.13 -14.73 -23.36
CA GLU A 378 3.74 -14.36 -23.72
C GLU A 378 3.11 -15.37 -24.70
N ILE A 379 3.91 -16.01 -25.53
CA ILE A 379 3.46 -16.99 -26.56
C ILE A 379 2.89 -18.25 -25.88
N ASP A 380 3.41 -18.64 -24.72
CA ASP A 380 2.98 -19.83 -23.99
C ASP A 380 1.52 -19.74 -23.51
N LEU A 381 1.02 -18.49 -23.33
CA LEU A 381 -0.38 -18.22 -22.99
C LEU A 381 -1.31 -18.26 -24.21
N SER A 382 -0.78 -18.39 -25.42
CA SER A 382 -1.63 -18.37 -26.62
C SER A 382 -2.62 -19.54 -26.62
N GLY A 383 -3.89 -19.19 -26.85
CA GLY A 383 -4.96 -20.18 -26.87
C GLY A 383 -5.39 -20.71 -25.52
N LEU A 384 -5.01 -20.07 -24.39
CA LEU A 384 -5.47 -20.48 -23.07
C LEU A 384 -7.00 -20.55 -22.97
N PHE A 385 -7.72 -19.64 -23.64
CA PHE A 385 -9.17 -19.65 -23.68
C PHE A 385 -9.74 -20.95 -24.26
N TRP A 386 -9.08 -21.53 -25.26
CA TRP A 386 -9.53 -22.78 -25.89
C TRP A 386 -9.18 -24.02 -25.03
N ARG A 387 -8.16 -23.96 -24.20
CA ARG A 387 -7.73 -25.03 -23.28
C ARG A 387 -8.49 -24.97 -21.94
N ARG A 388 -8.54 -23.79 -21.33
CA ARG A 388 -9.14 -23.54 -19.98
C ARG A 388 -9.89 -22.21 -19.96
N PRO A 389 -11.14 -22.16 -20.44
CA PRO A 389 -11.89 -20.91 -20.64
C PRO A 389 -12.09 -20.13 -19.34
N ILE A 390 -12.39 -20.81 -18.22
CA ILE A 390 -12.64 -20.13 -16.93
C ILE A 390 -11.37 -19.41 -16.44
N LEU A 391 -10.23 -20.07 -16.57
CA LEU A 391 -8.95 -19.51 -16.15
C LEU A 391 -8.56 -18.30 -17.02
N ALA A 392 -8.76 -18.42 -18.34
CA ALA A 392 -8.49 -17.35 -19.29
C ALA A 392 -9.41 -16.13 -19.08
N LEU A 393 -10.69 -16.35 -18.79
CA LEU A 393 -11.62 -15.28 -18.45
C LEU A 393 -11.22 -14.55 -17.16
N ALA A 394 -10.91 -15.29 -16.11
CA ALA A 394 -10.50 -14.71 -14.84
C ALA A 394 -9.17 -13.91 -14.98
N MET A 395 -8.19 -14.45 -15.71
CA MET A 395 -6.95 -13.75 -16.04
C MET A 395 -7.23 -12.50 -16.87
N GLY A 396 -8.13 -12.57 -17.86
CA GLY A 396 -8.56 -11.44 -18.69
C GLY A 396 -9.16 -10.30 -17.83
N VAL A 397 -10.02 -10.64 -16.85
CA VAL A 397 -10.58 -9.66 -15.90
C VAL A 397 -9.47 -9.02 -15.07
N GLY A 398 -8.50 -9.79 -14.58
CA GLY A 398 -7.33 -9.25 -13.85
C GLY A 398 -6.51 -8.28 -14.71
N LEU A 399 -6.22 -8.63 -15.96
CA LEU A 399 -5.49 -7.78 -16.92
C LEU A 399 -6.27 -6.49 -17.23
N LEU A 400 -7.58 -6.58 -17.46
CA LEU A 400 -8.45 -5.41 -17.64
C LEU A 400 -8.46 -4.50 -16.41
N SER A 401 -8.43 -5.07 -15.21
CA SER A 401 -8.34 -4.30 -13.96
C SER A 401 -7.01 -3.57 -13.85
N LEU A 402 -5.87 -4.23 -14.10
CA LEU A 402 -4.58 -3.54 -14.14
C LEU A 402 -4.50 -2.49 -15.25
N ALA A 403 -5.14 -2.72 -16.40
CA ALA A 403 -5.28 -1.72 -17.45
C ALA A 403 -6.11 -0.50 -17.01
N GLY A 404 -6.98 -0.65 -16.01
CA GLY A 404 -7.88 0.40 -15.53
C GLY A 404 -9.05 0.65 -16.47
N THR A 405 -9.61 -0.42 -17.05
CA THR A 405 -10.80 -0.29 -17.88
C THR A 405 -12.06 -0.10 -17.04
N PRO A 406 -13.05 0.66 -17.52
CA PRO A 406 -14.33 0.82 -16.83
C PRO A 406 -14.93 -0.53 -16.40
N LEU A 407 -15.75 -0.53 -15.35
CA LEU A 407 -16.38 -1.70 -14.74
C LEU A 407 -15.43 -2.60 -13.91
N THR A 408 -14.18 -2.21 -13.72
CA THR A 408 -13.23 -2.95 -12.89
C THR A 408 -12.77 -2.14 -11.66
N ALA A 409 -12.34 -2.82 -10.59
CA ALA A 409 -11.83 -2.17 -9.39
C ALA A 409 -10.61 -1.27 -9.69
N GLY A 410 -9.75 -1.67 -10.63
CA GLY A 410 -8.58 -0.88 -11.03
C GLY A 410 -8.92 0.48 -11.65
N PHE A 411 -10.04 0.58 -12.36
CA PHE A 411 -10.54 1.85 -12.87
C PHE A 411 -10.90 2.81 -11.72
N VAL A 412 -11.63 2.31 -10.74
CA VAL A 412 -12.04 3.13 -9.58
C VAL A 412 -10.82 3.71 -8.86
N GLY A 413 -9.81 2.87 -8.60
CA GLY A 413 -8.56 3.32 -7.98
C GLY A 413 -7.81 4.38 -8.80
N ARG A 414 -7.70 4.19 -10.12
CA ARG A 414 -7.05 5.20 -11.01
C ARG A 414 -7.83 6.49 -11.10
N PHE A 415 -9.15 6.41 -11.15
CA PHE A 415 -10.01 7.60 -11.16
C PHE A 415 -9.80 8.44 -9.90
N LEU A 416 -9.78 7.80 -8.73
CA LEU A 416 -9.49 8.47 -7.46
C LEU A 416 -8.09 9.10 -7.43
N LEU A 417 -7.08 8.40 -7.99
CA LEU A 417 -5.73 8.95 -8.10
C LEU A 417 -5.68 10.23 -8.94
N VAL A 418 -6.38 10.26 -10.06
CA VAL A 418 -6.48 11.47 -10.89
C VAL A 418 -7.20 12.58 -10.14
N LEU A 419 -8.32 12.26 -9.49
CA LEU A 419 -9.07 13.22 -8.67
C LEU A 419 -8.21 13.81 -7.56
N LEU A 420 -7.50 12.96 -6.80
CA LEU A 420 -6.59 13.36 -5.74
C LEU A 420 -5.42 14.20 -6.27
N GLY A 421 -4.84 13.83 -7.41
CA GLY A 421 -3.75 14.58 -8.02
C GLY A 421 -4.18 15.98 -8.49
N VAL A 422 -5.42 16.12 -8.97
CA VAL A 422 -6.01 17.41 -9.35
C VAL A 422 -6.27 18.28 -8.10
N THR A 423 -6.85 17.72 -7.04
CA THR A 423 -7.10 18.44 -5.78
C THR A 423 -5.81 18.87 -5.08
N ALA A 424 -4.74 18.10 -5.23
CA ALA A 424 -3.41 18.41 -4.69
C ALA A 424 -2.54 19.29 -5.63
N GLU A 425 -3.09 19.72 -6.77
CA GLU A 425 -2.40 20.53 -7.80
C GLU A 425 -1.11 19.89 -8.36
N LEU A 426 -1.00 18.57 -8.33
CA LEU A 426 0.15 17.80 -8.81
C LEU A 426 0.05 17.51 -10.31
N TRP A 427 -0.09 18.54 -11.14
CA TRP A 427 -0.39 18.43 -12.59
C TRP A 427 0.58 17.54 -13.36
N TRP A 428 1.89 17.61 -13.05
CA TRP A 428 2.91 16.77 -13.69
C TRP A 428 2.70 15.28 -13.40
N LEU A 429 2.31 14.94 -12.17
CA LEU A 429 2.02 13.55 -11.80
C LEU A 429 0.69 13.08 -12.41
N VAL A 430 -0.33 13.94 -12.46
CA VAL A 430 -1.59 13.63 -13.16
C VAL A 430 -1.34 13.32 -14.62
N ALA A 431 -0.55 14.15 -15.31
CA ALA A 431 -0.15 13.91 -16.70
C ALA A 431 0.59 12.57 -16.86
N ALA A 432 1.54 12.28 -15.96
CA ALA A 432 2.26 10.99 -15.96
C ALA A 432 1.32 9.80 -15.74
N VAL A 433 0.34 9.90 -14.83
CA VAL A 433 -0.67 8.86 -14.58
C VAL A 433 -1.51 8.59 -15.83
N VAL A 434 -1.97 9.63 -16.53
CA VAL A 434 -2.77 9.51 -17.75
C VAL A 434 -1.95 8.87 -18.88
N ILE A 435 -0.74 9.37 -19.12
CA ILE A 435 0.16 8.82 -20.14
C ILE A 435 0.53 7.37 -19.83
N GLY A 436 0.92 7.10 -18.57
CA GLY A 436 1.26 5.75 -18.13
C GLY A 436 0.08 4.78 -18.24
N SER A 437 -1.15 5.24 -17.97
CA SER A 437 -2.36 4.42 -18.14
C SER A 437 -2.63 4.08 -19.61
N ALA A 438 -2.39 5.01 -20.53
CA ALA A 438 -2.53 4.77 -21.98
C ALA A 438 -1.49 3.74 -22.47
N LEU A 439 -0.22 3.85 -22.03
CA LEU A 439 0.83 2.87 -22.33
C LEU A 439 0.49 1.50 -21.73
N GLY A 440 -0.02 1.47 -20.48
CA GLY A 440 -0.47 0.27 -19.80
C GLY A 440 -1.56 -0.48 -20.56
N LEU A 441 -2.56 0.25 -21.04
CA LEU A 441 -3.66 -0.33 -21.80
C LEU A 441 -3.15 -1.12 -23.03
N TYR A 442 -2.13 -0.61 -23.71
CA TYR A 442 -1.58 -1.26 -24.92
C TYR A 442 -0.97 -2.63 -24.60
N PHE A 443 -0.07 -2.74 -23.63
CA PHE A 443 0.58 -4.03 -23.36
C PHE A 443 -0.36 -5.03 -22.66
N TYR A 444 -1.30 -4.59 -21.84
CA TYR A 444 -2.32 -5.48 -21.29
C TYR A 444 -3.29 -5.97 -22.37
N ALA A 445 -3.71 -5.10 -23.31
CA ALA A 445 -4.53 -5.51 -24.45
C ALA A 445 -3.81 -6.55 -25.32
N ARG A 446 -2.50 -6.39 -25.56
CA ARG A 446 -1.67 -7.37 -26.27
C ARG A 446 -1.71 -8.75 -25.59
N LEU A 447 -1.59 -8.79 -24.25
CA LEU A 447 -1.68 -10.04 -23.48
C LEU A 447 -3.08 -10.66 -23.60
N ILE A 448 -4.14 -9.85 -23.49
CA ILE A 448 -5.52 -10.33 -23.62
C ILE A 448 -5.75 -10.93 -25.01
N ILE A 449 -5.30 -10.28 -26.07
CA ILE A 449 -5.43 -10.79 -27.43
C ILE A 449 -4.75 -12.15 -27.54
N ASN A 450 -3.55 -12.31 -26.98
CA ASN A 450 -2.81 -13.59 -27.00
C ASN A 450 -3.59 -14.72 -26.31
N LEU A 451 -4.37 -14.46 -25.26
CA LEU A 451 -5.22 -15.48 -24.59
C LEU A 451 -6.28 -16.07 -25.54
N TYR A 452 -6.82 -15.28 -26.47
CA TYR A 452 -7.93 -15.66 -27.35
C TYR A 452 -7.49 -16.10 -28.76
N ILE A 453 -6.25 -15.83 -29.18
CA ILE A 453 -5.72 -16.30 -30.46
C ILE A 453 -5.70 -17.83 -30.47
N ARG A 454 -6.23 -18.44 -31.53
CA ARG A 454 -6.11 -19.89 -31.70
C ARG A 454 -4.63 -20.26 -31.95
N PRO A 455 -4.09 -21.22 -31.21
CA PRO A 455 -2.74 -21.69 -31.47
C PRO A 455 -2.70 -22.20 -32.94
N VAL A 456 -1.72 -21.75 -33.70
CA VAL A 456 -1.44 -22.32 -35.02
C VAL A 456 -1.06 -23.78 -34.78
N CYS A 457 -1.85 -24.70 -35.32
CA CYS A 457 -1.63 -26.14 -35.16
C CYS A 457 -0.19 -26.48 -35.60
N ARG A 458 0.66 -26.79 -34.61
CA ARG A 458 1.76 -27.70 -34.85
C ARG A 458 1.15 -29.09 -34.83
N ASP A 459 0.95 -29.65 -36.00
CA ASP A 459 0.30 -30.96 -36.21
C ASP A 459 0.97 -32.14 -35.50
N ASP A 460 2.13 -31.91 -34.90
CA ASP A 460 2.94 -32.91 -34.18
C ASP A 460 2.60 -33.09 -32.69
N LEU A 461 1.71 -32.28 -32.11
CA LEU A 461 1.34 -32.37 -30.69
C LEU A 461 -0.08 -32.93 -30.43
N ILE A 462 -0.82 -33.32 -31.47
CA ILE A 462 -2.20 -33.82 -31.34
C ILE A 462 -2.27 -35.33 -31.02
N SER A 463 -1.15 -36.02 -30.80
CA SER A 463 -1.21 -37.43 -30.38
C SER A 463 -1.43 -37.65 -28.89
N SER A 464 -1.43 -36.66 -28.05
CA SER A 464 -1.90 -36.79 -26.67
C SER A 464 -3.39 -36.45 -26.57
N LYS A 465 -4.21 -37.44 -26.94
CA LYS A 465 -5.64 -37.46 -26.68
C LYS A 465 -5.92 -37.50 -25.16
N SER A 466 -5.92 -36.35 -24.52
CA SER A 466 -6.79 -36.13 -23.39
C SER A 466 -7.88 -35.16 -23.82
N SER A 467 -8.96 -35.71 -24.38
CA SER A 467 -10.23 -34.99 -24.46
C SER A 467 -10.63 -34.66 -23.01
N ILE A 468 -10.21 -33.49 -22.54
CA ILE A 468 -10.64 -32.95 -21.26
C ILE A 468 -12.12 -32.61 -21.42
N LYS A 469 -12.96 -33.61 -21.17
CA LYS A 469 -14.37 -33.37 -20.88
C LYS A 469 -14.37 -32.53 -19.62
N LEU A 470 -14.69 -31.26 -19.76
CA LEU A 470 -14.87 -30.32 -18.65
C LEU A 470 -16.00 -30.88 -17.78
N LYS A 471 -15.64 -31.72 -16.79
CA LYS A 471 -16.55 -32.08 -15.73
C LYS A 471 -16.57 -30.91 -14.77
N TRP A 472 -17.66 -30.19 -14.72
CA TRP A 472 -17.95 -29.10 -13.76
C TRP A 472 -17.78 -29.55 -12.29
N THR A 473 -17.67 -30.85 -12.03
CA THR A 473 -17.54 -31.46 -10.70
C THR A 473 -16.12 -31.39 -10.12
N ASP A 474 -15.10 -30.96 -10.89
CA ASP A 474 -13.71 -30.93 -10.44
C ASP A 474 -13.14 -29.50 -10.30
N ILE A 475 -13.99 -28.49 -10.03
CA ILE A 475 -13.52 -27.15 -9.67
C ILE A 475 -12.76 -27.26 -8.35
N ARG A 476 -11.45 -27.14 -8.44
CA ARG A 476 -10.56 -27.21 -7.27
C ARG A 476 -10.59 -25.88 -6.51
N ILE A 477 -10.30 -25.92 -5.22
CA ILE A 477 -10.28 -24.74 -4.33
C ILE A 477 -9.45 -23.60 -4.94
N SER A 478 -8.31 -23.90 -5.56
CA SER A 478 -7.44 -22.91 -6.21
C SER A 478 -8.09 -22.20 -7.42
N GLU A 479 -8.87 -22.92 -8.23
CA GLU A 479 -9.63 -22.31 -9.34
C GLU A 479 -10.79 -21.48 -8.82
N LEU A 480 -11.45 -21.93 -7.75
CA LEU A 480 -12.52 -21.18 -7.07
C LEU A 480 -12.01 -19.83 -6.53
N ILE A 481 -10.84 -19.80 -5.91
CA ILE A 481 -10.22 -18.56 -5.39
C ILE A 481 -10.04 -17.55 -6.54
N ILE A 482 -9.47 -17.98 -7.66
CA ILE A 482 -9.24 -17.10 -8.82
C ILE A 482 -10.56 -16.55 -9.38
N VAL A 483 -11.58 -17.40 -9.54
CA VAL A 483 -12.90 -16.99 -10.01
C VAL A 483 -13.57 -16.02 -9.02
N LEU A 484 -13.46 -16.30 -7.72
CA LEU A 484 -13.98 -15.41 -6.69
C LEU A 484 -13.31 -14.04 -6.73
N CYS A 485 -11.98 -14.00 -6.86
CA CYS A 485 -11.24 -12.74 -7.00
C CYS A 485 -11.64 -11.98 -8.27
N ALA A 486 -11.85 -12.68 -9.40
CA ALA A 486 -12.31 -12.05 -10.64
C ALA A 486 -13.73 -11.47 -10.49
N LEU A 487 -14.63 -12.19 -9.85
CA LEU A 487 -16.00 -11.69 -9.54
C LEU A 487 -15.94 -10.49 -8.61
N LEU A 488 -15.14 -10.53 -7.54
CA LEU A 488 -14.95 -9.40 -6.63
C LEU A 488 -14.38 -8.18 -7.36
N THR A 489 -13.42 -8.38 -8.27
CA THR A 489 -12.86 -7.28 -9.09
C THR A 489 -13.93 -6.58 -9.92
N MET A 490 -14.85 -7.35 -10.53
CA MET A 490 -15.97 -6.80 -11.30
C MET A 490 -17.03 -6.15 -10.38
N LEU A 491 -17.38 -6.78 -9.27
CA LEU A 491 -18.35 -6.23 -8.31
C LEU A 491 -17.85 -4.89 -7.73
N CYS A 492 -16.59 -4.80 -7.32
CA CYS A 492 -15.99 -3.56 -6.83
C CYS A 492 -15.96 -2.46 -7.90
N GLY A 493 -15.84 -2.83 -9.19
CA GLY A 493 -15.89 -1.87 -10.31
C GLY A 493 -17.29 -1.36 -10.62
N ILE A 494 -18.32 -2.23 -10.54
CA ILE A 494 -19.72 -1.89 -10.84
C ILE A 494 -20.36 -1.15 -9.67
N TYR A 495 -20.10 -1.59 -8.44
CA TYR A 495 -20.65 -1.02 -7.22
C TYR A 495 -19.55 -0.61 -6.23
N PRO A 496 -18.86 0.50 -6.49
CA PRO A 496 -17.71 0.92 -5.70
C PRO A 496 -18.07 1.37 -4.28
N LYS A 497 -19.32 1.71 -4.01
CA LYS A 497 -19.79 2.18 -2.69
C LYS A 497 -19.46 1.19 -1.55
N TRP A 498 -19.58 -0.12 -1.82
CA TRP A 498 -19.22 -1.13 -0.84
C TRP A 498 -17.71 -1.10 -0.49
N LEU A 499 -16.86 -0.88 -1.50
CA LEU A 499 -15.41 -0.78 -1.32
C LEU A 499 -15.04 0.49 -0.55
N PHE A 500 -15.68 1.62 -0.85
CA PHE A 500 -15.51 2.86 -0.10
C PHE A 500 -15.91 2.70 1.37
N ASN A 501 -17.08 2.14 1.64
CA ASN A 501 -17.54 1.90 3.01
C ASN A 501 -16.57 1.01 3.79
N LEU A 502 -16.00 -0.02 3.17
CA LEU A 502 -15.03 -0.91 3.81
C LEU A 502 -13.75 -0.16 4.18
N VAL A 503 -13.22 0.67 3.28
CA VAL A 503 -12.00 1.46 3.52
C VAL A 503 -12.28 2.60 4.51
N SER A 504 -13.40 3.29 4.42
CA SER A 504 -13.76 4.37 5.34
C SER A 504 -13.98 3.86 6.76
N MET A 505 -14.66 2.71 6.93
CA MET A 505 -14.79 2.07 8.26
C MET A 505 -13.43 1.81 8.91
N ALA A 506 -12.45 1.33 8.14
CA ALA A 506 -11.10 1.11 8.64
C ALA A 506 -10.42 2.43 9.08
N GLN A 507 -10.76 3.55 8.45
CA GLN A 507 -10.23 4.87 8.80
C GLN A 507 -10.88 5.45 10.05
N TYR A 508 -12.19 5.33 10.20
CA TYR A 508 -12.89 5.77 11.43
C TYR A 508 -12.40 5.07 12.69
N LEU A 509 -11.87 3.86 12.57
CA LEU A 509 -11.26 3.14 13.69
C LEU A 509 -9.81 3.59 13.98
N THR A 510 -9.28 4.58 13.26
CA THR A 510 -7.93 5.13 13.46
C THR A 510 -7.93 6.50 14.14
N THR A 511 -9.06 7.21 14.12
CA THR A 511 -9.27 8.52 14.76
C THR A 511 -9.86 8.33 16.15
#